data_3a76f6948516e39e80e4ca6ab21182ee
#
_entry.id   3a76f6948516e39e80e4ca6ab21182ee
#
_cell.length_a   1.000
_cell.length_b   1.000
_cell.length_c   1.000
_cell.angle_alpha   90.00
_cell.angle_beta   90.00
_cell.angle_gamma   90.00
#
_symmetry.space_group_name_H-M   'P 1'
#
loop_
_entity.id
_entity.type
_entity.pdbx_description
1 polymer ?
#
loop_
_entity_poly.entity_id
_entity_poly.type
_entity_poly.pdbx_seq_one_letter_code
_entity_poly.pdbx_strand_id
1 'polypeptide(L)'
;MINLQKLHLFQESLGYLGQQINFPEKLTFHPTTFEETITQLHPGYEELSHYRNIMMQYSLFEIKAIYTDTFDFSKNYPLYMTYNKFDTQKERGQMLAKLKVLYEMFGLKMVDNELSDYLPLMLQFLQIADWENDDRAQENLQLIIMIIEDGTYEMANELAKNNNPYAYVIKALRKTLKACIESPREVESHA
;
A
#
# COMPACT_ATOMS: atom_id res chain seq x y z
N MET A 1 9.17 -16.12 1.95
CA MET A 1 7.74 -16.51 1.86
C MET A 1 6.94 -15.47 2.63
N ILE A 2 5.66 -15.24 2.31
CA ILE A 2 4.83 -14.32 3.08
C ILE A 2 4.15 -15.06 4.21
N ASN A 3 4.17 -14.49 5.41
CA ASN A 3 3.40 -14.97 6.55
C ASN A 3 1.97 -14.43 6.47
N LEU A 4 1.03 -15.26 6.05
CA LEU A 4 -0.37 -14.87 5.86
C LEU A 4 -1.05 -14.47 7.18
N GLN A 5 -0.67 -15.08 8.31
CA GLN A 5 -1.22 -14.71 9.63
C GLN A 5 -0.77 -13.29 10.03
N LYS A 6 0.52 -12.96 9.83
CA LYS A 6 1.01 -11.58 10.05
C LYS A 6 0.34 -10.59 9.11
N LEU A 7 0.13 -10.97 7.84
CA LEU A 7 -0.57 -10.11 6.88
C LEU A 7 -2.02 -9.85 7.32
N HIS A 8 -2.71 -10.87 7.82
CA HIS A 8 -4.06 -10.75 8.36
C HIS A 8 -4.13 -9.77 9.54
N LEU A 9 -3.14 -9.81 10.45
CA LEU A 9 -3.07 -8.85 11.57
C LEU A 9 -2.95 -7.39 11.12
N PHE A 10 -2.43 -7.14 9.93
CA PHE A 10 -2.25 -5.79 9.39
C PHE A 10 -3.30 -5.37 8.35
N GLN A 11 -4.35 -6.16 8.11
CA GLN A 11 -5.38 -5.85 7.11
C GLN A 11 -5.97 -4.45 7.28
N GLU A 12 -6.43 -4.12 8.49
CA GLU A 12 -7.01 -2.81 8.78
C GLU A 12 -6.00 -1.68 8.61
N SER A 13 -4.77 -1.89 9.03
CA SER A 13 -3.72 -0.88 8.85
C SER A 13 -3.31 -0.69 7.39
N LEU A 14 -3.38 -1.73 6.56
CA LEU A 14 -3.18 -1.61 5.11
C LEU A 14 -4.30 -0.78 4.46
N GLY A 15 -5.54 -0.99 4.87
CA GLY A 15 -6.67 -0.14 4.46
C GLY A 15 -6.49 1.31 4.88
N TYR A 16 -6.07 1.55 6.12
CA TYR A 16 -5.74 2.90 6.61
C TYR A 16 -4.65 3.57 5.75
N LEU A 17 -3.55 2.85 5.47
CA LEU A 17 -2.49 3.33 4.59
C LEU A 17 -3.00 3.68 3.19
N GLY A 18 -3.86 2.84 2.62
CA GLY A 18 -4.52 3.10 1.34
C GLY A 18 -5.35 4.39 1.34
N GLN A 19 -6.09 4.64 2.41
CA GLN A 19 -6.85 5.89 2.58
C GLN A 19 -5.95 7.13 2.64
N GLN A 20 -4.76 7.03 3.27
CA GLN A 20 -3.83 8.15 3.33
C GLN A 20 -3.20 8.49 1.97
N ILE A 21 -3.08 7.50 1.08
CA ILE A 21 -2.48 7.67 -0.26
C ILE A 21 -3.54 7.96 -1.33
N ASN A 22 -4.81 7.85 -1.00
CA ASN A 22 -5.90 8.20 -1.92
C ASN A 22 -6.16 9.71 -1.91
N PHE A 23 -6.86 10.23 -2.94
CA PHE A 23 -7.22 11.64 -2.97
C PHE A 23 -8.01 12.03 -1.71
N PRO A 24 -7.58 13.07 -0.97
CA PRO A 24 -8.14 13.39 0.33
C PRO A 24 -9.48 14.14 0.21
N GLU A 25 -10.59 13.43 0.16
CA GLU A 25 -11.92 14.05 0.18
C GLU A 25 -12.33 14.55 1.56
N LYS A 26 -11.81 13.89 2.61
CA LYS A 26 -12.01 14.23 4.02
C LYS A 26 -10.72 13.98 4.81
N LEU A 27 -10.64 14.50 6.03
CA LEU A 27 -9.53 14.21 6.93
C LEU A 27 -9.63 12.77 7.44
N THR A 28 -8.62 11.95 7.11
CA THR A 28 -8.57 10.50 7.42
C THR A 28 -7.59 10.15 8.55
N PHE A 29 -6.91 11.14 9.11
CA PHE A 29 -5.92 10.98 10.19
C PHE A 29 -6.42 11.52 11.55
N HIS A 30 -7.74 11.51 11.76
CA HIS A 30 -8.32 11.90 13.05
C HIS A 30 -7.72 11.04 14.18
N PRO A 31 -7.41 11.59 15.37
CA PRO A 31 -6.77 10.85 16.46
C PRO A 31 -7.44 9.53 16.77
N THR A 32 -8.77 9.51 16.91
CA THR A 32 -9.54 8.30 17.23
C THR A 32 -9.31 7.20 16.17
N THR A 33 -9.46 7.52 14.88
CA THR A 33 -9.26 6.55 13.79
C THR A 33 -7.83 6.04 13.76
N PHE A 34 -6.86 6.93 14.01
CA PHE A 34 -5.45 6.55 14.07
C PHE A 34 -5.18 5.57 15.21
N GLU A 35 -5.62 5.89 16.43
CA GLU A 35 -5.34 5.10 17.63
C GLU A 35 -6.05 3.73 17.63
N GLU A 36 -7.22 3.65 16.99
CA GLU A 36 -7.96 2.39 16.83
C GLU A 36 -7.28 1.44 15.82
N THR A 37 -6.61 2.00 14.80
CA THR A 37 -6.05 1.21 13.69
C THR A 37 -4.54 0.99 13.84
N ILE A 38 -3.80 2.01 14.32
CA ILE A 38 -2.34 2.02 14.39
C ILE A 38 -1.89 2.04 15.86
N THR A 39 -1.62 0.85 16.40
CA THR A 39 -1.10 0.73 17.76
C THR A 39 0.39 1.06 17.82
N GLN A 40 0.92 1.31 19.02
CA GLN A 40 2.36 1.57 19.22
C GLN A 40 3.26 0.39 18.79
N LEU A 41 2.72 -0.82 18.70
CA LEU A 41 3.45 -2.00 18.25
C LEU A 41 3.43 -2.15 16.71
N HIS A 42 2.70 -1.30 16.00
CA HIS A 42 2.65 -1.35 14.55
C HIS A 42 4.02 -0.99 13.93
N PRO A 43 4.53 -1.75 12.93
CA PRO A 43 5.86 -1.53 12.34
C PRO A 43 6.10 -0.13 11.79
N GLY A 44 5.06 0.54 11.34
CA GLY A 44 5.10 1.91 10.79
C GLY A 44 4.59 2.98 11.75
N TYR A 45 4.45 2.71 13.05
CA TYR A 45 3.87 3.64 14.01
C TYR A 45 4.57 5.00 14.05
N GLU A 46 5.90 5.01 14.09
CA GLU A 46 6.70 6.25 14.15
C GLU A 46 6.48 7.11 12.90
N GLU A 47 6.54 6.50 11.73
CA GLU A 47 6.31 7.18 10.46
C GLU A 47 4.91 7.76 10.38
N LEU A 48 3.90 6.97 10.70
CA LEU A 48 2.50 7.41 10.61
C LEU A 48 2.18 8.48 11.66
N SER A 49 2.77 8.41 12.85
CA SER A 49 2.67 9.46 13.86
C SER A 49 3.30 10.77 13.36
N HIS A 50 4.46 10.70 12.69
CA HIS A 50 5.10 11.86 12.08
C HIS A 50 4.25 12.45 10.95
N TYR A 51 3.78 11.61 10.03
CA TYR A 51 2.87 12.02 8.96
C TYR A 51 1.65 12.76 9.51
N ARG A 52 0.96 12.15 10.48
CA ARG A 52 -0.22 12.75 11.12
C ARG A 52 0.09 14.10 11.73
N ASN A 53 1.17 14.23 12.49
CA ASN A 53 1.56 15.47 13.14
C ASN A 53 1.84 16.60 12.13
N ILE A 54 2.39 16.27 10.98
CA ILE A 54 2.60 17.22 9.88
C ILE A 54 1.26 17.61 9.27
N MET A 55 0.44 16.63 8.88
CA MET A 55 -0.80 16.85 8.13
C MET A 55 -1.88 17.55 8.97
N MET A 56 -1.88 17.37 10.28
CA MET A 56 -2.80 18.08 11.20
C MET A 56 -2.56 19.61 11.25
N GLN A 57 -1.43 20.09 10.72
CA GLN A 57 -1.15 21.54 10.64
C GLN A 57 -1.81 22.20 9.42
N TYR A 58 -2.35 21.41 8.50
CA TYR A 58 -2.94 21.86 7.25
C TYR A 58 -4.45 21.70 7.24
N SER A 59 -5.14 22.62 6.57
CA SER A 59 -6.55 22.49 6.20
C SER A 59 -6.73 21.41 5.14
N LEU A 60 -7.95 20.89 4.99
CA LEU A 60 -8.26 19.93 3.92
C LEU A 60 -7.94 20.46 2.52
N PHE A 61 -8.12 21.77 2.31
CA PHE A 61 -7.79 22.44 1.04
C PHE A 61 -6.28 22.38 0.75
N GLU A 62 -5.45 22.67 1.74
CA GLU A 62 -3.99 22.60 1.60
C GLU A 62 -3.51 21.15 1.41
N ILE A 63 -4.12 20.19 2.11
CA ILE A 63 -3.81 18.76 1.93
C ILE A 63 -4.13 18.31 0.52
N LYS A 64 -5.26 18.74 -0.05
CA LYS A 64 -5.59 18.47 -1.47
C LYS A 64 -4.55 19.05 -2.42
N ALA A 65 -4.07 20.26 -2.16
CA ALA A 65 -3.00 20.86 -2.97
C ALA A 65 -1.70 20.06 -2.85
N ILE A 66 -1.27 19.69 -1.64
CA ILE A 66 -0.08 18.87 -1.42
C ILE A 66 -0.20 17.52 -2.16
N TYR A 67 -1.36 16.88 -2.10
CA TYR A 67 -1.64 15.62 -2.81
C TYR A 67 -1.48 15.80 -4.33
N THR A 68 -2.17 16.78 -4.89
CA THR A 68 -2.17 17.03 -6.33
C THR A 68 -0.78 17.38 -6.85
N ASP A 69 -0.05 18.24 -6.13
CA ASP A 69 1.34 18.57 -6.47
C ASP A 69 2.26 17.33 -6.40
N THR A 70 2.00 16.42 -5.46
CA THR A 70 2.81 15.21 -5.28
C THR A 70 2.51 14.17 -6.36
N PHE A 71 1.24 13.81 -6.57
CA PHE A 71 0.87 12.62 -7.33
C PHE A 71 0.30 12.91 -8.72
N ASP A 72 -0.46 14.01 -8.90
CA ASP A 72 -1.11 14.29 -10.17
C ASP A 72 -0.19 15.02 -11.16
N PHE A 73 0.64 15.94 -10.68
CA PHE A 73 1.54 16.72 -11.52
C PHE A 73 2.96 16.19 -11.59
N SER A 74 3.35 15.28 -10.71
CA SER A 74 4.68 14.70 -10.72
C SER A 74 4.71 13.37 -11.49
N LYS A 75 5.62 13.26 -12.44
CA LYS A 75 5.92 11.98 -13.11
C LYS A 75 6.81 11.05 -12.27
N ASN A 76 7.34 11.54 -11.15
CA ASN A 76 8.32 10.83 -10.33
C ASN A 76 7.66 9.90 -9.30
N TYR A 77 6.36 10.11 -9.01
CA TYR A 77 5.65 9.37 -7.97
C TYR A 77 4.34 8.76 -8.48
N PRO A 78 4.38 7.96 -9.57
CA PRO A 78 3.16 7.35 -10.10
C PRO A 78 2.57 6.38 -9.07
N LEU A 79 1.28 6.53 -8.77
CA LEU A 79 0.57 5.59 -7.91
C LEU A 79 0.20 4.27 -8.62
N TYR A 80 0.65 4.10 -9.87
CA TYR A 80 0.48 2.87 -10.66
C TYR A 80 1.75 2.04 -10.57
N MET A 81 1.72 0.98 -9.79
CA MET A 81 2.89 0.21 -9.36
C MET A 81 3.67 -0.48 -10.47
N THR A 82 3.04 -0.66 -11.63
CA THR A 82 3.72 -1.27 -12.79
C THR A 82 4.13 -0.25 -13.87
N TYR A 83 3.99 1.05 -13.60
CA TYR A 83 4.19 2.10 -14.60
C TYR A 83 5.58 2.08 -15.25
N ASN A 84 6.63 1.89 -14.44
CA ASN A 84 8.03 1.85 -14.88
C ASN A 84 8.63 0.43 -14.89
N LYS A 85 7.81 -0.63 -14.75
CA LYS A 85 8.30 -1.98 -14.51
C LYS A 85 8.55 -2.79 -15.79
N PHE A 86 7.83 -2.49 -16.87
CA PHE A 86 7.84 -3.29 -18.10
C PHE A 86 8.35 -2.48 -19.27
N ASP A 87 9.12 -3.12 -20.15
CA ASP A 87 9.66 -2.51 -21.35
C ASP A 87 8.59 -2.26 -22.43
N THR A 88 7.51 -3.06 -22.41
CA THR A 88 6.44 -2.96 -23.40
C THR A 88 5.06 -2.77 -22.78
N GLN A 89 4.20 -2.02 -23.47
CA GLN A 89 2.79 -1.85 -23.06
C GLN A 89 2.01 -3.18 -23.05
N LYS A 90 2.43 -4.14 -23.90
CA LYS A 90 1.83 -5.47 -23.96
C LYS A 90 2.05 -6.25 -22.65
N GLU A 91 3.30 -6.28 -22.17
CA GLU A 91 3.65 -6.95 -20.91
C GLU A 91 2.95 -6.31 -19.71
N ARG A 92 2.93 -4.98 -19.67
CA ARG A 92 2.18 -4.24 -18.66
C ARG A 92 0.69 -4.60 -18.71
N GLY A 93 0.07 -4.61 -19.89
CA GLY A 93 -1.34 -4.98 -20.07
C GLY A 93 -1.64 -6.40 -19.60
N GLN A 94 -0.74 -7.36 -19.82
CA GLN A 94 -0.87 -8.73 -19.32
C GLN A 94 -0.83 -8.77 -17.78
N MET A 95 0.04 -7.99 -17.14
CA MET A 95 0.11 -7.91 -15.69
C MET A 95 -1.16 -7.28 -15.11
N LEU A 96 -1.66 -6.20 -15.71
CA LEU A 96 -2.92 -5.57 -15.29
C LEU A 96 -4.10 -6.55 -15.39
N ALA A 97 -4.19 -7.33 -16.46
CA ALA A 97 -5.20 -8.37 -16.61
C ALA A 97 -5.05 -9.47 -15.55
N LYS A 98 -3.81 -9.90 -15.25
CA LYS A 98 -3.53 -10.89 -14.20
C LYS A 98 -3.98 -10.40 -12.82
N LEU A 99 -3.68 -9.16 -12.47
CA LEU A 99 -4.11 -8.56 -11.19
C LEU A 99 -5.64 -8.51 -11.08
N LYS A 100 -6.33 -8.11 -12.17
CA LYS A 100 -7.79 -8.08 -12.20
C LYS A 100 -8.40 -9.46 -11.95
N VAL A 101 -7.90 -10.50 -12.65
CA VAL A 101 -8.33 -11.89 -12.44
C VAL A 101 -8.07 -12.32 -11.00
N LEU A 102 -6.93 -11.93 -10.44
CA LEU A 102 -6.57 -12.23 -9.05
C LEU A 102 -7.60 -11.63 -8.07
N TYR A 103 -7.99 -10.38 -8.24
CA TYR A 103 -9.04 -9.77 -7.41
C TYR A 103 -10.37 -10.52 -7.52
N GLU A 104 -10.77 -10.90 -8.73
CA GLU A 104 -11.99 -11.68 -8.97
C GLU A 104 -11.94 -13.08 -8.33
N MET A 105 -10.76 -13.71 -8.26
CA MET A 105 -10.56 -15.02 -7.59
C MET A 105 -10.84 -14.96 -6.08
N PHE A 106 -10.65 -13.79 -5.45
CA PHE A 106 -10.99 -13.54 -4.05
C PHE A 106 -12.36 -12.83 -3.89
N GLY A 107 -13.22 -12.93 -4.91
CA GLY A 107 -14.60 -12.44 -4.84
C GLY A 107 -14.78 -10.94 -5.02
N LEU A 108 -13.73 -10.21 -5.42
CA LEU A 108 -13.75 -8.76 -5.55
C LEU A 108 -13.80 -8.34 -7.01
N LYS A 109 -14.74 -7.47 -7.35
CA LYS A 109 -14.83 -6.86 -8.69
C LYS A 109 -14.43 -5.40 -8.61
N MET A 110 -13.57 -5.01 -9.53
CA MET A 110 -13.29 -3.59 -9.73
C MET A 110 -14.53 -2.89 -10.27
N VAL A 111 -14.97 -1.84 -9.59
CA VAL A 111 -16.21 -1.12 -9.92
C VAL A 111 -15.97 0.03 -10.89
N ASP A 112 -14.79 0.67 -10.80
CA ASP A 112 -14.45 1.85 -11.57
C ASP A 112 -13.49 1.55 -12.72
N ASN A 113 -13.31 2.52 -13.62
CA ASN A 113 -12.36 2.45 -14.72
C ASN A 113 -10.88 2.62 -14.28
N GLU A 114 -10.59 2.34 -13.01
CA GLU A 114 -9.23 2.44 -12.47
C GLU A 114 -8.37 1.25 -12.91
N LEU A 115 -7.07 1.45 -12.97
CA LEU A 115 -6.13 0.37 -13.30
C LEU A 115 -5.89 -0.52 -12.08
N SER A 116 -5.74 -1.83 -12.33
CA SER A 116 -5.58 -2.83 -11.28
C SER A 116 -4.27 -2.73 -10.50
N ASP A 117 -3.29 -1.96 -10.99
CA ASP A 117 -2.03 -1.68 -10.30
C ASP A 117 -2.02 -0.34 -9.54
N TYR A 118 -3.18 0.32 -9.38
CA TYR A 118 -3.31 1.54 -8.59
C TYR A 118 -3.11 1.24 -7.11
N LEU A 119 -2.12 1.86 -6.47
CA LEU A 119 -1.68 1.51 -5.12
C LEU A 119 -2.80 1.56 -4.07
N PRO A 120 -3.65 2.61 -3.99
CA PRO A 120 -4.76 2.61 -3.05
C PRO A 120 -5.73 1.44 -3.24
N LEU A 121 -6.01 1.06 -4.50
CA LEU A 121 -6.86 -0.08 -4.83
C LEU A 121 -6.21 -1.41 -4.41
N MET A 122 -4.90 -1.57 -4.62
CA MET A 122 -4.15 -2.75 -4.18
C MET A 122 -4.20 -2.91 -2.66
N LEU A 123 -4.07 -1.80 -1.92
CA LEU A 123 -4.15 -1.80 -0.45
C LEU A 123 -5.58 -2.06 0.05
N GLN A 124 -6.58 -1.52 -0.62
CA GLN A 124 -7.98 -1.83 -0.33
C GLN A 124 -8.28 -3.32 -0.57
N PHE A 125 -7.75 -3.89 -1.64
CA PHE A 125 -7.86 -5.34 -1.88
C PHE A 125 -7.24 -6.12 -0.70
N LEU A 126 -6.02 -5.80 -0.28
CA LEU A 126 -5.37 -6.45 0.86
C LEU A 126 -6.15 -6.28 2.18
N GLN A 127 -6.91 -5.20 2.35
CA GLN A 127 -7.78 -4.99 3.51
C GLN A 127 -9.00 -5.90 3.52
N ILE A 128 -9.70 -6.02 2.38
CA ILE A 128 -11.06 -6.59 2.37
C ILE A 128 -11.14 -8.01 1.80
N ALA A 129 -10.08 -8.49 1.13
CA ALA A 129 -10.08 -9.85 0.59
C ALA A 129 -10.05 -10.89 1.71
N ASP A 130 -10.89 -11.88 1.57
CA ASP A 130 -10.88 -13.06 2.44
C ASP A 130 -10.02 -14.15 1.79
N TRP A 131 -8.87 -14.39 2.38
CA TRP A 131 -7.92 -15.41 1.93
C TRP A 131 -7.68 -16.52 2.95
N GLU A 132 -8.40 -16.51 4.08
CA GLU A 132 -8.30 -17.56 5.08
C GLU A 132 -8.70 -18.90 4.45
N ASN A 133 -7.84 -19.89 4.61
CA ASN A 133 -8.04 -21.24 4.07
C ASN A 133 -8.11 -21.36 2.53
N ASP A 134 -7.63 -20.36 1.79
CA ASP A 134 -7.48 -20.46 0.33
C ASP A 134 -6.04 -20.87 -0.01
N ASP A 135 -5.86 -22.08 -0.55
CA ASP A 135 -4.54 -22.63 -0.94
C ASP A 135 -3.80 -21.76 -1.96
N ARG A 136 -4.54 -20.91 -2.70
CA ARG A 136 -3.97 -19.99 -3.70
C ARG A 136 -3.43 -18.69 -3.09
N ALA A 137 -3.76 -18.41 -1.82
CA ALA A 137 -3.45 -17.13 -1.18
C ALA A 137 -1.95 -16.85 -1.15
N GLN A 138 -1.14 -17.84 -0.78
CA GLN A 138 0.31 -17.69 -0.63
C GLN A 138 0.97 -17.12 -1.88
N GLU A 139 0.71 -17.72 -3.05
CA GLU A 139 1.33 -17.31 -4.31
C GLU A 139 0.78 -15.96 -4.81
N ASN A 140 -0.54 -15.80 -4.74
CA ASN A 140 -1.21 -14.64 -5.28
C ASN A 140 -0.95 -13.37 -4.47
N LEU A 141 -1.00 -13.45 -3.14
CA LEU A 141 -0.67 -12.31 -2.28
C LEU A 141 0.82 -11.96 -2.32
N GLN A 142 1.69 -12.97 -2.46
CA GLN A 142 3.12 -12.74 -2.70
C GLN A 142 3.36 -11.92 -3.95
N LEU A 143 2.64 -12.19 -5.05
CA LEU A 143 2.74 -11.38 -6.28
C LEU A 143 2.34 -9.93 -6.04
N ILE A 144 1.21 -9.70 -5.36
CA ILE A 144 0.74 -8.34 -5.05
C ILE A 144 1.77 -7.58 -4.22
N ILE A 145 2.27 -8.19 -3.15
CA ILE A 145 3.25 -7.56 -2.26
C ILE A 145 4.55 -7.26 -3.00
N MET A 146 5.03 -8.16 -3.85
CA MET A 146 6.21 -7.91 -4.69
C MET A 146 6.01 -6.70 -5.63
N ILE A 147 4.84 -6.56 -6.24
CA ILE A 147 4.53 -5.43 -7.12
C ILE A 147 4.53 -4.11 -6.31
N ILE A 148 3.92 -4.12 -5.12
CA ILE A 148 3.90 -2.94 -4.24
C ILE A 148 5.32 -2.58 -3.78
N GLU A 149 6.11 -3.56 -3.34
CA GLU A 149 7.49 -3.36 -2.90
C GLU A 149 8.37 -2.76 -4.00
N ASP A 150 8.29 -3.30 -5.22
CA ASP A 150 9.04 -2.79 -6.37
C ASP A 150 8.62 -1.36 -6.72
N GLY A 151 7.30 -1.12 -6.87
CA GLY A 151 6.78 0.19 -7.29
C GLY A 151 7.01 1.30 -6.25
N THR A 152 7.07 0.96 -4.97
CA THR A 152 7.28 1.94 -3.88
C THR A 152 8.74 2.15 -3.50
N TYR A 153 9.69 1.37 -4.04
CA TYR A 153 11.09 1.43 -3.62
C TYR A 153 11.73 2.80 -3.89
N GLU A 154 11.74 3.22 -5.13
CA GLU A 154 12.31 4.52 -5.53
C GLU A 154 11.44 5.67 -5.05
N MET A 155 10.11 5.51 -5.08
CA MET A 155 9.15 6.50 -4.59
C MET A 155 9.45 6.92 -3.14
N ALA A 156 9.71 5.96 -2.23
CA ALA A 156 10.02 6.25 -0.84
C ALA A 156 11.26 7.13 -0.70
N ASN A 157 12.30 6.88 -1.50
CA ASN A 157 13.55 7.61 -1.47
C ASN A 157 13.40 9.02 -2.05
N GLU A 158 12.74 9.15 -3.19
CA GLU A 158 12.56 10.43 -3.87
C GLU A 158 11.63 11.37 -3.08
N LEU A 159 10.54 10.87 -2.54
CA LEU A 159 9.67 11.64 -1.65
C LEU A 159 10.44 12.14 -0.41
N ALA A 160 11.31 11.29 0.17
CA ALA A 160 12.11 11.69 1.34
C ALA A 160 13.15 12.77 1.00
N LYS A 161 13.82 12.69 -0.15
CA LYS A 161 14.77 13.72 -0.63
C LYS A 161 14.09 15.08 -0.79
N ASN A 162 12.82 15.09 -1.19
CA ASN A 162 12.05 16.31 -1.39
C ASN A 162 11.31 16.77 -0.11
N ASN A 163 11.58 16.16 1.05
CA ASN A 163 10.89 16.45 2.31
C ASN A 163 9.35 16.37 2.20
N ASN A 164 8.84 15.50 1.32
CA ASN A 164 7.43 15.35 1.11
C ASN A 164 6.80 14.50 2.24
N PRO A 165 5.70 14.92 2.88
CA PRO A 165 5.10 14.18 4.00
C PRO A 165 4.64 12.76 3.62
N TYR A 166 4.26 12.53 2.39
CA TYR A 166 3.87 11.18 1.91
C TYR A 166 5.02 10.16 1.97
N ALA A 167 6.28 10.61 2.07
CA ALA A 167 7.42 9.71 2.31
C ALA A 167 7.22 8.84 3.55
N TYR A 168 6.62 9.39 4.60
CA TYR A 168 6.35 8.66 5.84
C TYR A 168 5.31 7.56 5.63
N VAL A 169 4.24 7.84 4.86
CA VAL A 169 3.21 6.84 4.56
C VAL A 169 3.80 5.68 3.76
N ILE A 170 4.57 5.97 2.71
CA ILE A 170 5.22 4.95 1.89
C ILE A 170 6.25 4.14 2.70
N LYS A 171 7.03 4.78 3.57
CA LYS A 171 7.95 4.08 4.48
C LYS A 171 7.21 3.18 5.47
N ALA A 172 6.10 3.65 6.05
CA ALA A 172 5.27 2.84 6.93
C ALA A 172 4.71 1.61 6.22
N LEU A 173 4.17 1.78 5.01
CA LEU A 173 3.71 0.68 4.17
C LEU A 173 4.80 -0.38 3.97
N ARG A 174 5.99 0.04 3.54
CA ARG A 174 7.14 -0.87 3.32
C ARG A 174 7.56 -1.59 4.59
N LYS A 175 7.60 -0.92 5.75
CA LYS A 175 7.88 -1.55 7.05
C LYS A 175 6.83 -2.60 7.40
N THR A 176 5.54 -2.30 7.17
CA THR A 176 4.43 -3.22 7.43
C THR A 176 4.54 -4.47 6.57
N LEU A 177 4.74 -4.31 5.26
CA LEU A 177 4.88 -5.45 4.35
C LEU A 177 6.14 -6.27 4.66
N LYS A 178 7.26 -5.63 4.99
CA LYS A 178 8.49 -6.30 5.40
C LYS A 178 8.30 -7.16 6.66
N ALA A 179 7.49 -6.71 7.62
CA ALA A 179 7.16 -7.47 8.82
C ALA A 179 6.37 -8.75 8.51
N CYS A 180 5.68 -8.81 7.36
CA CYS A 180 4.97 -9.98 6.88
C CYS A 180 5.85 -10.97 6.10
N ILE A 181 7.13 -10.65 5.83
CA ILE A 181 8.05 -11.54 5.10
C ILE A 181 8.82 -12.39 6.11
N GLU A 182 8.72 -13.70 5.96
CA GLU A 182 9.49 -14.64 6.78
C GLU A 182 10.97 -14.61 6.41
N SER A 183 11.83 -14.54 7.41
CA SER A 183 13.26 -14.71 7.20
C SER A 183 13.56 -16.19 6.90
N PRO A 184 14.62 -16.50 6.12
CA PRO A 184 15.02 -17.90 5.85
C PRO A 184 15.27 -18.73 7.11
N ARG A 185 15.61 -18.09 8.24
CA ARG A 185 15.85 -18.76 9.54
C ARG A 185 14.58 -19.21 10.26
N GLU A 186 13.44 -18.60 9.98
CA GLU A 186 12.15 -18.97 10.60
C GLU A 186 11.53 -20.20 9.92
N VAL A 187 11.87 -20.44 8.65
CA VAL A 187 11.39 -21.62 7.89
C VAL A 187 12.03 -22.93 8.38
N GLU A 188 13.29 -22.90 8.83
CA GLU A 188 14.00 -24.08 9.34
C GLU A 188 13.54 -24.53 10.74
N SER A 189 12.83 -23.69 11.49
CA SER A 189 12.35 -24.01 12.85
C SER A 189 10.99 -24.70 12.88
N HIS A 190 10.31 -24.82 11.75
CA HIS A 190 8.98 -25.45 11.61
C HIS A 190 8.96 -26.70 10.71
N ALA A 191 10.14 -27.16 10.24
CA ALA A 191 10.36 -28.42 9.53
C ALA A 191 10.96 -29.46 10.47
#